data_9eac4e168d3b531dc3f19ce23eb43066
#
_entry.id   9eac4e168d3b531dc3f19ce23eb43066
#
_cell.length_a   1.000
_cell.length_b   1.000
_cell.length_c   1.000
_cell.angle_alpha   90.00
_cell.angle_beta   90.00
_cell.angle_gamma   90.00
#
_symmetry.space_group_name_H-M   'P 1'
#
loop_
_entity.id
_entity.type
_entity.pdbx_description
1 polymer ?
#
loop_
_entity_poly.entity_id
_entity_poly.type
_entity_poly.pdbx_seq_one_letter_code
_entity_poly.pdbx_strand_id
1 'polypeptide(L)'
;MKFWLRRKIKLDHGGKKILAIFLSTLFVYAIVIVSISHQNTAVSDKIDSKLDKAMGQARVNLYEQLVDVNPLKGEATVRVQPWPLDETYGLTFRSGWAPAKDIQITVDSILGNSPDHNNLYKFNKDVPSGGFDVAVDGSSNSNSNVSKYPFDAYSFESPIAATYTDDKGQEQNLPILPQDYTKKIDTFDVKMVHTLWSDTTKSVKNSNDAVFNQAVSEYKAGNTSSTFEVKRTNSTKLLTLIILLLM
;
A
#
# COMPACT_ATOMS: atom_id res chain seq x y z
N MET A 1 -51.15 -0.21 -2.41
CA MET A 1 -50.01 0.47 -1.78
C MET A 1 -49.50 1.61 -2.68
N LYS A 2 -50.25 2.70 -2.80
CA LYS A 2 -49.95 3.85 -3.69
C LYS A 2 -50.42 5.15 -3.02
N PHE A 3 -49.82 5.52 -1.89
CA PHE A 3 -50.24 6.73 -1.16
C PHE A 3 -49.09 7.41 -0.42
N TRP A 4 -47.95 7.70 -1.05
CA TRP A 4 -46.90 8.46 -0.32
C TRP A 4 -45.99 9.31 -1.19
N LEU A 5 -46.46 9.98 -2.23
CA LEU A 5 -45.59 10.89 -2.99
C LEU A 5 -46.34 12.03 -3.68
N ARG A 6 -47.09 12.85 -2.93
CA ARG A 6 -47.56 14.15 -3.43
C ARG A 6 -47.82 15.19 -2.32
N ARG A 7 -46.88 15.35 -1.37
CA ARG A 7 -46.77 16.65 -0.71
C ARG A 7 -45.87 17.53 -1.55
N LYS A 8 -46.48 18.39 -2.41
CA LYS A 8 -45.77 19.51 -3.02
C LYS A 8 -45.32 20.42 -1.86
N ILE A 9 -44.04 20.38 -1.50
CA ILE A 9 -43.44 21.33 -0.57
C ILE A 9 -43.50 22.69 -1.27
N LYS A 10 -44.48 23.50 -0.90
CA LYS A 10 -44.56 24.91 -1.32
C LYS A 10 -43.53 25.67 -0.50
N LEU A 11 -42.34 25.81 -1.04
CA LEU A 11 -41.30 26.70 -0.50
C LEU A 11 -41.77 28.14 -0.72
N ASP A 12 -41.76 28.93 0.34
CA ASP A 12 -41.93 30.38 0.26
C ASP A 12 -40.77 31.05 -0.49
N HIS A 13 -40.83 32.32 -0.72
CA HIS A 13 -39.76 33.04 -1.47
C HIS A 13 -38.41 32.97 -0.81
N GLY A 14 -38.33 32.92 0.54
CA GLY A 14 -37.15 32.75 1.33
C GLY A 14 -36.56 31.32 1.20
N GLY A 15 -37.43 30.31 1.32
CA GLY A 15 -37.03 28.92 1.18
C GLY A 15 -36.46 28.57 -0.20
N LYS A 16 -36.97 29.20 -1.27
CA LYS A 16 -36.44 29.04 -2.64
C LYS A 16 -35.00 29.61 -2.76
N LYS A 17 -34.76 30.79 -2.16
CA LYS A 17 -33.42 31.38 -2.16
C LYS A 17 -32.40 30.52 -1.40
N ILE A 18 -32.78 30.02 -0.21
CA ILE A 18 -31.93 29.14 0.58
C ILE A 18 -31.63 27.86 -0.18
N LEU A 19 -32.65 27.24 -0.82
CA LEU A 19 -32.45 26.04 -1.63
C LEU A 19 -31.51 26.29 -2.83
N ALA A 20 -31.68 27.45 -3.51
CA ALA A 20 -30.80 27.81 -4.62
C ALA A 20 -29.33 28.00 -4.19
N ILE A 21 -29.12 28.67 -3.05
CA ILE A 21 -27.77 28.82 -2.48
C ILE A 21 -27.20 27.45 -2.12
N PHE A 22 -27.96 26.58 -1.47
CA PHE A 22 -27.52 25.23 -1.10
C PHE A 22 -27.14 24.39 -2.34
N LEU A 23 -27.97 24.40 -3.38
CA LEU A 23 -27.72 23.68 -4.63
C LEU A 23 -26.49 24.22 -5.35
N SER A 24 -26.32 25.57 -5.40
CA SER A 24 -25.12 26.17 -6.02
C SER A 24 -23.84 25.82 -5.27
N THR A 25 -23.86 25.81 -3.94
CA THR A 25 -22.71 25.42 -3.11
C THR A 25 -22.36 23.94 -3.34
N LEU A 26 -23.37 23.07 -3.39
CA LEU A 26 -23.19 21.65 -3.65
C LEU A 26 -22.63 21.39 -5.05
N PHE A 27 -23.06 22.16 -6.04
CA PHE A 27 -22.56 22.09 -7.41
C PHE A 27 -21.09 22.52 -7.50
N VAL A 28 -20.72 23.64 -6.87
CA VAL A 28 -19.32 24.11 -6.80
C VAL A 28 -18.44 23.06 -6.10
N TYR A 29 -18.92 22.49 -4.98
CA TYR A 29 -18.21 21.43 -4.27
C TYR A 29 -17.99 20.18 -5.13
N ALA A 30 -19.00 19.76 -5.90
CA ALA A 30 -18.88 18.65 -6.84
C ALA A 30 -17.83 18.93 -7.94
N ILE A 31 -17.80 20.15 -8.50
CA ILE A 31 -16.79 20.54 -9.50
C ILE A 31 -15.38 20.47 -8.89
N VAL A 32 -15.21 20.98 -7.68
CA VAL A 32 -13.90 20.95 -7.00
C VAL A 32 -13.44 19.51 -6.76
N ILE A 33 -14.32 18.62 -6.28
CA ILE A 33 -14.00 17.20 -6.08
C ILE A 33 -13.60 16.53 -7.39
N VAL A 34 -14.37 16.72 -8.45
CA VAL A 34 -14.07 16.14 -9.77
C VAL A 34 -12.74 16.66 -10.31
N SER A 35 -12.47 17.96 -10.16
CA SER A 35 -11.20 18.56 -10.60
C SER A 35 -9.99 18.01 -9.86
N ILE A 36 -10.09 17.87 -8.53
CA ILE A 36 -9.03 17.28 -7.70
C ILE A 36 -8.81 15.81 -8.05
N SER A 37 -9.90 15.05 -8.22
CA SER A 37 -9.82 13.65 -8.62
C SER A 37 -9.12 13.48 -9.96
N HIS A 38 -9.49 14.30 -10.95
CA HIS A 38 -8.89 14.25 -12.28
C HIS A 38 -7.40 14.62 -12.28
N GLN A 39 -7.01 15.64 -11.51
CA GLN A 39 -5.59 16.01 -11.34
C GLN A 39 -4.79 14.90 -10.67
N ASN A 40 -5.35 14.26 -9.64
CA ASN A 40 -4.68 13.14 -8.96
C ASN A 40 -4.48 11.94 -9.90
N THR A 41 -5.49 11.60 -10.71
CA THR A 41 -5.38 10.53 -11.71
C THR A 41 -4.28 10.84 -12.73
N ALA A 42 -4.26 12.06 -13.28
CA ALA A 42 -3.25 12.46 -14.27
C ALA A 42 -1.81 12.45 -13.72
N VAL A 43 -1.63 12.73 -12.43
CA VAL A 43 -0.31 12.61 -11.76
C VAL A 43 0.04 11.15 -11.55
N SER A 44 -0.90 10.31 -11.12
CA SER A 44 -0.70 8.87 -10.97
C SER A 44 -0.27 8.22 -12.29
N ASP A 45 -0.98 8.50 -13.37
CA ASP A 45 -0.67 7.96 -14.71
C ASP A 45 0.76 8.33 -15.18
N LYS A 46 1.21 9.55 -14.86
CA LYS A 46 2.58 9.97 -15.14
C LYS A 46 3.63 9.23 -14.32
N ILE A 47 3.33 8.96 -13.06
CA ILE A 47 4.20 8.20 -12.18
C ILE A 47 4.29 6.77 -12.69
N ASP A 48 3.17 6.13 -12.97
CA ASP A 48 3.12 4.75 -13.49
C ASP A 48 3.87 4.64 -14.81
N SER A 49 3.63 5.54 -15.76
CA SER A 49 4.35 5.56 -17.04
C SER A 49 5.86 5.75 -16.86
N LYS A 50 6.29 6.56 -15.90
CA LYS A 50 7.71 6.77 -15.61
C LYS A 50 8.35 5.53 -15.00
N LEU A 51 7.63 4.87 -14.09
CA LEU A 51 8.06 3.62 -13.48
C LEU A 51 8.17 2.50 -14.51
N ASP A 52 7.15 2.30 -15.34
CA ASP A 52 7.13 1.28 -16.38
C ASP A 52 8.26 1.48 -17.40
N LYS A 53 8.50 2.72 -17.79
CA LYS A 53 9.63 3.05 -18.69
C LYS A 53 10.99 2.76 -18.06
N ALA A 54 11.15 3.03 -16.77
CA ALA A 54 12.42 2.85 -16.07
C ALA A 54 12.68 1.39 -15.69
N MET A 55 11.66 0.69 -15.18
CA MET A 55 11.78 -0.70 -14.69
C MET A 55 11.71 -1.73 -15.81
N GLY A 56 10.98 -1.43 -16.87
CA GLY A 56 10.65 -2.40 -17.91
C GLY A 56 9.53 -3.35 -17.49
N GLN A 57 9.19 -4.29 -18.40
CA GLN A 57 8.12 -5.27 -18.17
C GLN A 57 8.63 -6.55 -17.52
N ALA A 58 9.88 -6.91 -17.75
CA ALA A 58 10.51 -8.11 -17.18
C ALA A 58 10.77 -7.90 -15.67
N ARG A 59 9.71 -7.97 -14.87
CA ARG A 59 9.76 -7.80 -13.41
C ARG A 59 8.63 -8.57 -12.73
N VAL A 60 8.76 -8.74 -11.43
CA VAL A 60 7.69 -9.27 -10.56
C VAL A 60 7.15 -8.13 -9.69
N ASN A 61 5.86 -7.90 -9.74
CA ASN A 61 5.19 -7.06 -8.76
C ASN A 61 4.99 -7.85 -7.46
N LEU A 62 5.35 -7.24 -6.34
CA LEU A 62 5.06 -7.78 -5.02
C LEU A 62 3.84 -7.03 -4.47
N TYR A 63 2.68 -7.68 -4.46
CA TYR A 63 1.50 -7.14 -3.79
C TYR A 63 1.65 -7.35 -2.30
N GLU A 64 1.79 -6.26 -1.56
CA GLU A 64 1.95 -6.27 -0.13
C GLU A 64 0.69 -5.77 0.56
N GLN A 65 0.25 -6.51 1.56
CA GLN A 65 -0.93 -6.19 2.35
C GLN A 65 -0.62 -6.34 3.82
N LEU A 66 -0.80 -5.29 4.60
CA LEU A 66 -0.84 -5.40 6.05
C LEU A 66 -2.14 -6.11 6.44
N VAL A 67 -2.02 -7.29 7.07
CA VAL A 67 -3.16 -8.18 7.41
C VAL A 67 -3.59 -8.00 8.85
N ASP A 68 -2.63 -7.87 9.75
CA ASP A 68 -2.86 -7.74 11.19
C ASP A 68 -1.81 -6.85 11.85
N VAL A 69 -2.21 -6.23 12.96
CA VAL A 69 -1.34 -5.41 13.79
C VAL A 69 -1.55 -5.77 15.25
N ASN A 70 -0.49 -6.18 15.91
CA ASN A 70 -0.46 -6.42 17.35
C ASN A 70 0.32 -5.30 18.07
N PRO A 71 -0.35 -4.24 18.52
CA PRO A 71 0.31 -3.10 19.16
C PRO A 71 1.03 -3.47 20.46
N LEU A 72 0.54 -4.46 21.19
CA LEU A 72 1.10 -4.87 22.48
C LEU A 72 2.47 -5.52 22.32
N LYS A 73 2.64 -6.25 21.24
CA LYS A 73 3.93 -6.89 20.91
C LYS A 73 4.82 -6.00 20.04
N GLY A 74 4.25 -4.95 19.40
CA GLY A 74 4.94 -4.14 18.41
C GLY A 74 5.16 -4.90 17.09
N GLU A 75 4.32 -5.90 16.79
CA GLU A 75 4.41 -6.76 15.63
C GLU A 75 3.27 -6.49 14.65
N ALA A 76 3.49 -6.77 13.38
CA ALA A 76 2.45 -6.80 12.36
C ALA A 76 2.65 -8.01 11.45
N THR A 77 1.58 -8.42 10.77
CA THR A 77 1.63 -9.46 9.74
C THR A 77 1.45 -8.82 8.39
N VAL A 78 2.41 -9.02 7.50
CA VAL A 78 2.36 -8.58 6.10
C VAL A 78 2.18 -9.80 5.22
N ARG A 79 1.17 -9.76 4.37
CA ARG A 79 0.98 -10.73 3.29
C ARG A 79 1.70 -10.22 2.07
N VAL A 80 2.56 -11.06 1.50
CA VAL A 80 3.30 -10.78 0.26
C VAL A 80 2.82 -11.75 -0.81
N GLN A 81 2.41 -11.23 -1.96
CA GLN A 81 1.99 -12.01 -3.09
C GLN A 81 2.78 -11.60 -4.33
N PRO A 82 3.72 -12.44 -4.80
CA PRO A 82 4.43 -12.22 -6.05
C PRO A 82 3.46 -12.33 -7.25
N TRP A 83 3.67 -11.47 -8.25
CA TRP A 83 2.88 -11.47 -9.48
C TRP A 83 3.75 -11.00 -10.66
N PRO A 84 4.16 -11.91 -11.56
CA PRO A 84 4.96 -11.53 -12.72
C PRO A 84 4.15 -10.70 -13.69
N LEU A 85 4.79 -9.72 -14.34
CA LEU A 85 4.16 -8.92 -15.40
C LEU A 85 4.26 -9.59 -16.78
N ASP A 86 5.26 -10.44 -16.99
CA ASP A 86 5.46 -11.16 -18.24
C ASP A 86 5.90 -12.61 -18.01
N GLU A 87 6.03 -13.36 -19.08
CA GLU A 87 6.38 -14.79 -19.06
C GLU A 87 7.86 -15.04 -18.68
N THR A 88 8.70 -14.00 -18.56
CA THR A 88 10.12 -14.15 -18.21
C THR A 88 10.27 -14.79 -16.83
N TYR A 89 9.39 -14.44 -15.91
CA TYR A 89 9.43 -14.92 -14.53
C TYR A 89 8.28 -15.84 -14.15
N GLY A 90 7.19 -15.87 -14.91
CA GLY A 90 6.12 -16.80 -14.61
C GLY A 90 4.84 -16.59 -15.38
N LEU A 91 3.93 -17.55 -15.23
CA LEU A 91 2.58 -17.54 -15.79
C LEU A 91 1.58 -17.21 -14.66
N THR A 92 0.66 -16.29 -14.94
CA THR A 92 -0.38 -15.92 -13.99
C THR A 92 -1.62 -16.76 -14.19
N PHE A 93 -2.22 -17.24 -13.10
CA PHE A 93 -3.47 -18.01 -13.09
C PHE A 93 -4.51 -17.32 -12.21
N ARG A 94 -5.76 -17.75 -12.33
CA ARG A 94 -6.88 -17.20 -11.55
C ARG A 94 -6.69 -17.34 -10.02
N SER A 95 -5.98 -18.37 -9.58
CA SER A 95 -5.75 -18.68 -8.17
C SER A 95 -4.32 -18.39 -7.67
N GLY A 96 -3.48 -17.79 -8.52
CA GLY A 96 -2.07 -17.53 -8.22
C GLY A 96 -1.22 -17.41 -9.47
N TRP A 97 0.02 -17.85 -9.36
CA TRP A 97 0.98 -17.88 -10.45
C TRP A 97 1.89 -19.11 -10.33
N ALA A 98 2.50 -19.51 -11.43
CA ALA A 98 3.59 -20.50 -11.42
C ALA A 98 4.85 -19.84 -11.95
N PRO A 99 5.98 -19.91 -11.22
CA PRO A 99 7.23 -19.31 -11.68
C PRO A 99 7.78 -20.04 -12.91
N ALA A 100 8.28 -19.28 -13.87
CA ALA A 100 8.98 -19.83 -15.04
C ALA A 100 10.43 -20.24 -14.69
N LYS A 101 10.94 -19.83 -13.56
CA LYS A 101 12.27 -20.12 -13.01
C LYS A 101 12.14 -20.33 -11.51
N ASP A 102 13.11 -20.98 -10.89
CA ASP A 102 13.17 -21.07 -9.43
C ASP A 102 13.45 -19.68 -8.86
N ILE A 103 12.53 -19.21 -7.99
CA ILE A 103 12.57 -17.88 -7.38
C ILE A 103 12.71 -18.01 -5.87
N GLN A 104 13.51 -17.13 -5.28
CA GLN A 104 13.66 -17.01 -3.84
C GLN A 104 13.35 -15.58 -3.43
N ILE A 105 12.50 -15.43 -2.41
CA ILE A 105 12.17 -14.14 -1.81
C ILE A 105 12.54 -14.24 -0.33
N THR A 106 13.43 -13.37 0.11
CA THR A 106 13.81 -13.24 1.52
C THR A 106 13.17 -11.98 2.07
N VAL A 107 12.45 -12.11 3.17
CA VAL A 107 11.93 -10.97 3.93
C VAL A 107 12.69 -10.93 5.25
N ASP A 108 13.42 -9.84 5.45
CA ASP A 108 14.14 -9.63 6.69
C ASP A 108 13.20 -9.03 7.72
N SER A 109 12.98 -9.72 8.83
CA SER A 109 12.31 -9.12 9.98
C SER A 109 13.39 -8.47 10.82
N ILE A 110 13.28 -7.18 11.11
CA ILE A 110 14.27 -6.38 11.86
C ILE A 110 14.42 -6.85 13.33
N LEU A 111 13.72 -7.91 13.72
CA LEU A 111 13.85 -8.56 15.03
C LEU A 111 15.24 -9.17 15.20
N GLY A 112 16.13 -8.28 15.61
CA GLY A 112 17.37 -8.50 16.33
C GLY A 112 18.08 -9.84 16.20
N ASN A 113 19.30 -9.80 15.68
CA ASN A 113 20.44 -10.71 15.94
C ASN A 113 20.19 -12.23 16.00
N SER A 114 19.04 -12.74 15.64
CA SER A 114 18.81 -14.17 15.55
C SER A 114 18.93 -14.63 14.09
N PRO A 115 19.84 -15.55 13.79
CA PRO A 115 20.03 -16.07 12.43
C PRO A 115 18.80 -16.82 11.89
N ASP A 116 17.80 -17.08 12.73
CA ASP A 116 16.59 -17.83 12.38
C ASP A 116 15.43 -16.97 11.87
N HIS A 117 15.60 -15.65 11.73
CA HIS A 117 14.51 -14.72 11.35
C HIS A 117 14.49 -14.30 9.89
N ASN A 118 15.38 -14.79 9.06
CA ASN A 118 15.29 -14.62 7.61
C ASN A 118 14.22 -15.57 7.07
N ASN A 119 13.02 -15.04 6.85
CA ASN A 119 11.95 -15.79 6.21
C ASN A 119 12.29 -15.96 4.72
N LEU A 120 12.85 -17.10 4.35
CA LEU A 120 13.18 -17.47 2.99
C LEU A 120 12.03 -18.26 2.37
N TYR A 121 11.41 -17.71 1.34
CA TYR A 121 10.35 -18.32 0.58
C TYR A 121 10.86 -18.78 -0.78
N LYS A 122 10.76 -20.09 -1.04
CA LYS A 122 11.20 -20.71 -2.29
C LYS A 122 9.98 -21.05 -3.15
N PHE A 123 10.04 -20.65 -4.40
CA PHE A 123 9.02 -20.92 -5.41
C PHE A 123 9.68 -21.71 -6.51
N ASN A 124 9.31 -22.99 -6.61
CA ASN A 124 9.89 -23.89 -7.61
C ASN A 124 9.27 -23.66 -8.98
N LYS A 125 10.08 -23.75 -10.02
CA LYS A 125 9.66 -23.68 -11.41
C LYS A 125 8.45 -24.57 -11.68
N ASP A 126 7.47 -24.04 -12.44
CA ASP A 126 6.24 -24.71 -12.89
C ASP A 126 5.32 -25.20 -11.77
N VAL A 127 5.59 -24.84 -10.51
CA VAL A 127 4.74 -25.17 -9.37
C VAL A 127 3.84 -23.99 -9.04
N PRO A 128 2.50 -24.13 -9.14
CA PRO A 128 1.59 -23.05 -8.77
C PRO A 128 1.81 -22.58 -7.34
N SER A 129 1.93 -21.26 -7.16
CA SER A 129 2.21 -20.63 -5.89
C SER A 129 1.26 -19.48 -5.62
N GLY A 130 1.03 -19.20 -4.36
CA GLY A 130 0.23 -18.08 -3.88
C GLY A 130 1.07 -17.09 -3.06
N GLY A 131 0.39 -16.24 -2.29
CA GLY A 131 1.02 -15.35 -1.32
C GLY A 131 1.43 -16.10 -0.04
N PHE A 132 2.26 -15.45 0.75
CA PHE A 132 2.70 -15.90 2.06
C PHE A 132 2.61 -14.77 3.08
N ASP A 133 2.49 -15.13 4.36
CA ASP A 133 2.38 -14.20 5.46
C ASP A 133 3.70 -14.14 6.23
N VAL A 134 4.15 -12.93 6.55
CA VAL A 134 5.39 -12.66 7.27
C VAL A 134 5.09 -11.81 8.49
N ALA A 135 5.62 -12.17 9.64
CA ALA A 135 5.65 -11.30 10.81
C ALA A 135 6.78 -10.27 10.64
N VAL A 136 6.44 -9.00 10.82
CA VAL A 136 7.39 -7.88 10.78
C VAL A 136 7.30 -7.09 12.07
N ASP A 137 8.44 -6.59 12.52
CA ASP A 137 8.48 -5.76 13.73
C ASP A 137 8.26 -4.30 13.43
N GLY A 138 7.68 -3.65 14.43
CA GLY A 138 7.64 -2.20 14.47
C GLY A 138 9.04 -1.64 14.62
N SER A 139 9.44 -0.74 13.72
CA SER A 139 10.65 0.02 13.93
C SER A 139 10.56 0.75 15.27
N SER A 140 11.63 0.72 16.05
CA SER A 140 11.77 1.38 17.36
C SER A 140 11.69 2.91 17.28
N ASN A 141 11.20 3.45 16.18
CA ASN A 141 10.95 4.87 16.01
C ASN A 141 9.95 5.34 17.08
N SER A 142 10.35 6.32 17.81
CA SER A 142 9.83 6.92 19.04
C SER A 142 8.32 7.21 19.12
N ASN A 143 7.54 6.85 18.12
CA ASN A 143 6.09 7.02 18.08
C ASN A 143 5.28 5.73 18.30
N SER A 144 5.92 4.54 18.30
CA SER A 144 5.28 3.26 18.62
C SER A 144 5.12 3.12 20.12
N ASN A 145 4.20 3.90 20.72
CA ASN A 145 4.01 3.89 22.16
C ASN A 145 2.54 3.63 22.50
N VAL A 146 2.26 2.41 22.92
CA VAL A 146 0.93 1.97 23.39
C VAL A 146 0.39 2.90 24.50
N SER A 147 1.28 3.53 25.28
CA SER A 147 0.90 4.47 26.34
C SER A 147 0.20 5.73 25.82
N LYS A 148 0.27 6.01 24.51
CA LYS A 148 -0.43 7.12 23.86
C LYS A 148 -1.83 6.76 23.34
N TYR A 149 -2.33 5.55 23.66
CA TYR A 149 -3.68 5.15 23.26
C TYR A 149 -4.73 6.23 23.65
N PRO A 150 -5.65 6.61 22.76
CA PRO A 150 -5.93 6.13 21.40
C PRO A 150 -5.22 6.94 20.29
N PHE A 151 -4.16 7.68 20.59
CA PHE A 151 -3.40 8.52 19.65
C PHE A 151 -2.09 7.87 19.23
N ASP A 152 -1.96 6.57 19.48
CA ASP A 152 -0.83 5.75 19.10
C ASP A 152 -0.67 5.65 17.57
N ALA A 153 0.57 5.62 17.12
CA ALA A 153 0.95 5.38 15.74
C ALA A 153 2.14 4.42 15.70
N TYR A 154 2.19 3.60 14.68
CA TYR A 154 3.22 2.57 14.49
C TYR A 154 3.81 2.68 13.10
N SER A 155 5.04 2.23 12.95
CA SER A 155 5.71 2.06 11.66
C SER A 155 6.29 0.67 11.60
N PHE A 156 5.99 -0.06 10.55
CA PHE A 156 6.51 -1.40 10.28
C PHE A 156 7.30 -1.36 8.99
N GLU A 157 8.49 -1.92 9.01
CA GLU A 157 9.36 -1.98 7.84
C GLU A 157 9.54 -3.43 7.41
N SER A 158 9.43 -3.67 6.11
CA SER A 158 9.56 -4.98 5.48
C SER A 158 10.65 -4.92 4.39
N PRO A 159 11.92 -5.11 4.75
CA PRO A 159 12.98 -5.25 3.77
C PRO A 159 12.84 -6.57 3.01
N ILE A 160 12.88 -6.52 1.69
CA ILE A 160 12.71 -7.68 0.82
C ILE A 160 13.89 -7.77 -0.15
N ALA A 161 14.47 -8.95 -0.26
CA ALA A 161 15.43 -9.28 -1.30
C ALA A 161 14.87 -10.44 -2.15
N ALA A 162 15.09 -10.39 -3.45
CA ALA A 162 14.60 -11.43 -4.35
C ALA A 162 15.64 -11.81 -5.39
N THR A 163 15.75 -13.12 -5.65
CA THR A 163 16.63 -13.71 -6.64
C THR A 163 15.90 -14.78 -7.45
N TYR A 164 16.45 -15.15 -8.60
CA TYR A 164 15.99 -16.29 -9.37
C TYR A 164 17.18 -17.10 -9.88
N THR A 165 16.97 -18.38 -10.17
CA THR A 165 17.98 -19.24 -10.76
C THR A 165 17.85 -19.21 -12.28
N ASP A 166 18.92 -18.84 -12.99
CA ASP A 166 18.95 -18.83 -14.43
C ASP A 166 19.10 -20.26 -15.03
N ASP A 167 19.03 -20.34 -16.36
CA ASP A 167 19.13 -21.63 -17.08
C ASP A 167 20.51 -22.32 -16.94
N LYS A 168 21.51 -21.61 -16.39
CA LYS A 168 22.84 -22.14 -16.08
C LYS A 168 22.97 -22.57 -14.62
N GLY A 169 21.91 -22.45 -13.83
CA GLY A 169 21.91 -22.74 -12.41
C GLY A 169 22.56 -21.65 -11.55
N GLN A 170 22.77 -20.44 -12.11
CA GLN A 170 23.35 -19.32 -11.39
C GLN A 170 22.25 -18.44 -10.79
N GLU A 171 22.48 -17.98 -9.57
CA GLU A 171 21.59 -17.03 -8.89
C GLU A 171 21.76 -15.63 -9.46
N GLN A 172 20.67 -15.02 -9.84
CA GLN A 172 20.56 -13.70 -10.45
C GLN A 172 19.58 -12.84 -9.68
N ASN A 173 19.77 -11.54 -9.71
CA ASN A 173 18.82 -10.59 -9.12
C ASN A 173 17.47 -10.64 -9.83
N LEU A 174 16.38 -10.67 -9.07
CA LEU A 174 15.01 -10.61 -9.59
C LEU A 174 14.51 -9.17 -9.50
N PRO A 175 14.26 -8.48 -10.62
CA PRO A 175 13.66 -7.16 -10.60
C PRO A 175 12.26 -7.22 -9.98
N ILE A 176 12.06 -6.47 -8.89
CA ILE A 176 10.79 -6.45 -8.15
C ILE A 176 10.27 -5.03 -8.00
N LEU A 177 8.95 -4.90 -7.90
CA LEU A 177 8.28 -3.65 -7.61
C LEU A 177 7.18 -3.88 -6.59
N PRO A 178 7.32 -3.38 -5.37
CA PRO A 178 6.26 -3.45 -4.36
C PRO A 178 5.04 -2.64 -4.79
N GLN A 179 3.86 -3.18 -4.52
CA GLN A 179 2.56 -2.58 -4.79
C GLN A 179 1.71 -2.64 -3.52
N ASP A 180 1.13 -1.52 -3.14
CA ASP A 180 0.21 -1.47 -2.01
C ASP A 180 -1.12 -2.13 -2.37
N TYR A 181 -1.48 -3.16 -1.62
CA TYR A 181 -2.77 -3.82 -1.70
C TYR A 181 -3.48 -3.83 -0.34
N THR A 182 -3.07 -2.94 0.55
CA THR A 182 -3.57 -2.90 1.92
C THR A 182 -5.06 -2.58 1.95
N LYS A 183 -5.83 -3.50 2.51
CA LYS A 183 -7.24 -3.28 2.84
C LYS A 183 -7.33 -2.57 4.19
N LYS A 184 -8.44 -1.89 4.40
CA LYS A 184 -8.74 -1.26 5.68
C LYS A 184 -8.72 -2.31 6.80
N ILE A 185 -7.98 -2.02 7.87
CA ILE A 185 -8.02 -2.78 9.12
C ILE A 185 -8.95 -2.04 10.08
N ASP A 186 -9.88 -2.74 10.73
CA ASP A 186 -11.05 -2.15 11.42
C ASP A 186 -10.75 -0.99 12.37
N THR A 187 -9.64 -1.02 13.08
CA THR A 187 -9.29 0.00 14.08
C THR A 187 -8.15 0.90 13.65
N PHE A 188 -7.59 0.67 12.47
CA PHE A 188 -6.41 1.37 11.99
C PHE A 188 -6.59 1.92 10.57
N ASP A 189 -6.10 3.13 10.37
CA ASP A 189 -5.79 3.68 9.06
C ASP A 189 -4.36 3.28 8.71
N VAL A 190 -4.20 2.53 7.63
CA VAL A 190 -2.90 2.03 7.17
C VAL A 190 -2.51 2.75 5.90
N LYS A 191 -1.25 3.14 5.82
CA LYS A 191 -0.65 3.72 4.63
C LYS A 191 0.70 3.05 4.38
N MET A 192 0.85 2.43 3.23
CA MET A 192 2.16 2.00 2.76
C MET A 192 2.93 3.22 2.23
N VAL A 193 4.12 3.43 2.77
CA VAL A 193 5.05 4.44 2.27
C VAL A 193 6.06 3.74 1.39
N HIS A 194 5.99 4.05 0.14
CA HIS A 194 6.75 3.39 -0.90
C HIS A 194 7.92 4.29 -1.30
N THR A 195 9.15 3.90 -1.03
CA THR A 195 10.30 4.73 -1.30
C THR A 195 10.41 5.09 -2.79
N LEU A 196 10.32 4.11 -3.68
CA LEU A 196 10.36 4.37 -5.12
C LEU A 196 9.19 5.24 -5.59
N TRP A 197 7.98 4.96 -5.11
CA TRP A 197 6.80 5.78 -5.43
C TRP A 197 6.96 7.23 -4.94
N SER A 198 7.42 7.40 -3.71
CA SER A 198 7.68 8.72 -3.12
C SER A 198 8.72 9.50 -3.93
N ASP A 199 9.81 8.85 -4.31
CA ASP A 199 10.89 9.47 -5.06
C ASP A 199 10.50 9.75 -6.50
N THR A 200 9.70 8.88 -7.13
CA THR A 200 9.10 9.16 -8.44
C THR A 200 8.17 10.36 -8.38
N THR A 201 7.36 10.48 -7.32
CA THR A 201 6.48 11.62 -7.11
C THR A 201 7.27 12.92 -6.97
N LYS A 202 8.35 12.91 -6.21
CA LYS A 202 9.27 14.05 -6.07
C LYS A 202 9.92 14.39 -7.41
N SER A 203 10.37 13.38 -8.16
CA SER A 203 10.99 13.56 -9.47
C SER A 203 10.02 14.17 -10.49
N VAL A 204 8.77 13.69 -10.54
CA VAL A 204 7.74 14.24 -11.43
C VAL A 204 7.41 15.70 -11.09
N LYS A 205 7.42 16.08 -9.79
CA LYS A 205 7.12 17.43 -9.33
C LYS A 205 8.28 18.40 -9.47
N ASN A 206 9.50 17.94 -9.20
CA ASN A 206 10.68 18.79 -9.02
C ASN A 206 11.72 18.64 -10.14
N SER A 207 11.46 17.78 -11.14
CA SER A 207 12.40 17.47 -12.25
C SER A 207 13.79 17.01 -11.77
N ASN A 208 13.86 16.40 -10.58
CA ASN A 208 15.11 15.84 -10.04
C ASN A 208 15.09 14.32 -10.14
N ASP A 209 15.85 13.79 -11.06
CA ASP A 209 15.89 12.36 -11.37
C ASP A 209 16.97 11.57 -10.63
N ALA A 210 17.89 12.20 -9.91
CA ALA A 210 19.01 11.51 -9.29
C ALA A 210 18.55 10.46 -8.26
N VAL A 211 17.70 10.87 -7.33
CA VAL A 211 17.14 9.97 -6.28
C VAL A 211 16.27 8.88 -6.91
N PHE A 212 15.47 9.23 -7.91
CA PHE A 212 14.67 8.28 -8.66
C PHE A 212 15.53 7.20 -9.34
N ASN A 213 16.59 7.61 -10.04
CA ASN A 213 17.47 6.67 -10.74
C ASN A 213 18.20 5.74 -9.79
N GLN A 214 18.61 6.24 -8.61
CA GLN A 214 19.20 5.41 -7.56
C GLN A 214 18.18 4.37 -7.08
N ALA A 215 16.97 4.78 -6.72
CA ALA A 215 15.92 3.88 -6.27
C ALA A 215 15.60 2.82 -7.33
N VAL A 216 15.44 3.20 -8.60
CA VAL A 216 15.24 2.24 -9.70
C VAL A 216 16.36 1.21 -9.79
N SER A 217 17.61 1.62 -9.54
CA SER A 217 18.75 0.70 -9.54
C SER A 217 18.62 -0.36 -8.43
N GLU A 218 18.21 0.03 -7.24
CA GLU A 218 18.00 -0.86 -6.10
C GLU A 218 16.88 -1.88 -6.39
N TYR A 219 15.74 -1.42 -6.91
CA TYR A 219 14.63 -2.31 -7.27
C TYR A 219 14.99 -3.29 -8.41
N LYS A 220 15.77 -2.85 -9.38
CA LYS A 220 16.30 -3.72 -10.43
C LYS A 220 17.28 -4.76 -9.90
N ALA A 221 17.99 -4.42 -8.84
CA ALA A 221 18.87 -5.36 -8.13
C ALA A 221 18.12 -6.32 -7.20
N GLY A 222 16.77 -6.31 -7.20
CA GLY A 222 15.96 -7.21 -6.39
C GLY A 222 15.91 -6.84 -4.90
N ASN A 223 16.26 -5.62 -4.54
CA ASN A 223 16.24 -5.14 -3.16
C ASN A 223 15.18 -4.05 -3.01
N THR A 224 14.38 -4.15 -1.97
CA THR A 224 13.37 -3.13 -1.63
C THR A 224 13.10 -3.11 -0.15
N SER A 225 12.53 -2.02 0.34
CA SER A 225 11.97 -1.94 1.68
C SER A 225 10.65 -1.19 1.62
N SER A 226 9.62 -1.81 2.16
CA SER A 226 8.30 -1.21 2.27
C SER A 226 8.04 -0.80 3.70
N THR A 227 7.52 0.41 3.90
CA THR A 227 7.16 0.91 5.22
C THR A 227 5.65 1.09 5.30
N PHE A 228 5.04 0.50 6.31
CA PHE A 228 3.63 0.67 6.64
C PHE A 228 3.48 1.62 7.84
N GLU A 229 2.87 2.78 7.59
CA GLU A 229 2.44 3.69 8.66
C GLU A 229 1.02 3.32 9.10
N VAL A 230 0.85 3.09 10.39
CA VAL A 230 -0.40 2.65 11.00
C VAL A 230 -0.82 3.64 12.08
N LYS A 231 -2.05 4.15 12.00
CA LYS A 231 -2.61 5.11 12.97
C LYS A 231 -4.02 4.67 13.34
N ARG A 232 -4.44 4.92 14.57
CA ARG A 232 -5.83 4.67 14.98
C ARG A 232 -6.80 5.49 14.13
N THR A 233 -7.91 4.87 13.75
CA THR A 233 -8.99 5.58 13.02
C THR A 233 -9.59 6.68 13.89
N ASN A 234 -10.14 7.70 13.25
CA ASN A 234 -10.82 8.80 13.98
C ASN A 234 -12.04 8.31 14.74
N SER A 235 -12.72 7.28 14.26
CA SER A 235 -13.84 6.63 14.97
C SER A 235 -13.39 6.00 16.29
N THR A 236 -12.26 5.29 16.31
CA THR A 236 -11.67 4.71 17.52
C THR A 236 -11.29 5.79 18.52
N LYS A 237 -10.65 6.87 18.07
CA LYS A 237 -10.28 8.01 18.93
C LYS A 237 -11.50 8.67 19.54
N LEU A 238 -12.52 8.94 18.75
CA LEU A 238 -13.77 9.56 19.22
C LEU A 238 -14.50 8.67 20.23
N LEU A 239 -14.64 7.38 19.95
CA LEU A 239 -15.28 6.42 20.85
C LEU A 239 -14.58 6.38 22.21
N THR A 240 -13.24 6.31 22.20
CA THR A 240 -12.45 6.30 23.44
C THR A 240 -12.64 7.60 24.23
N LEU A 241 -12.63 8.76 23.56
CA LEU A 241 -12.89 10.04 24.24
C LEU A 241 -14.29 10.10 24.87
N ILE A 242 -15.31 9.58 24.15
CA ILE A 242 -16.68 9.52 24.71
C ILE A 242 -16.70 8.63 25.96
N ILE A 243 -16.07 7.48 25.93
CA ILE A 243 -16.00 6.57 27.08
C ILE A 243 -15.31 7.26 28.27
N LEU A 244 -14.18 7.93 28.05
CA LEU A 244 -13.46 8.67 29.09
C LEU A 244 -14.27 9.84 29.69
N LEU A 245 -15.17 10.45 28.91
CA LEU A 245 -16.05 11.52 29.40
C LEU A 245 -17.24 11.00 30.21
N LEU A 246 -17.60 9.73 30.04
CA LEU A 246 -18.70 9.08 30.73
C LEU A 246 -18.28 8.39 32.06
N MET A 247 -17.00 8.21 32.27
CA MET A 247 -16.41 7.66 33.50
C MET A 247 -16.07 8.74 34.50
#